data_24f59d43fa5b801278c4700c6d2bca93
#
_entry.id   24f59d43fa5b801278c4700c6d2bca93
#
_cell.length_a   1.000
_cell.length_b   1.000
_cell.length_c   1.000
_cell.angle_alpha   90.00
_cell.angle_beta   90.00
_cell.angle_gamma   90.00
#
_symmetry.space_group_name_H-M   'P 1'
#
loop_
_entity.id
_entity.type
_entity.pdbx_description
1 polymer ?
#
loop_
_entity_poly.entity_id
_entity_poly.type
_entity_poly.pdbx_seq_one_letter_code
_entity_poly.pdbx_strand_id
1 'polypeptide(L)'
;MKKKFLFSSVFKLIILLSINIYSQNETIGSVERLHDDINYYISEKSKIEILAKGFNWSEGPVWSAKLNSLLFSDVPNNIIYKWNESAGLEIFLNDIGYSGIVPNLKKGG
;
A
#
# COMPACT_ATOMS: atom_id res chain seq x y z
N MET A 1 -2.49 28.46 47.06
CA MET A 1 -3.56 27.92 46.17
C MET A 1 -3.55 28.44 44.73
N LYS A 2 -2.43 28.76 44.13
CA LYS A 2 -2.36 29.31 42.76
C LYS A 2 -1.57 28.46 41.75
N LYS A 3 -1.12 27.23 42.11
CA LYS A 3 -0.33 26.38 41.23
C LYS A 3 -1.13 25.32 40.41
N LYS A 4 -2.41 25.15 40.70
CA LYS A 4 -3.24 24.14 39.99
C LYS A 4 -3.81 24.61 38.63
N PHE A 5 -3.79 25.92 38.35
CA PHE A 5 -4.40 26.47 37.15
C PHE A 5 -3.48 26.46 35.92
N LEU A 6 -2.16 26.50 36.12
CA LEU A 6 -1.21 26.49 34.99
C LEU A 6 -1.07 25.09 34.34
N PHE A 7 -1.16 24.03 35.13
CA PHE A 7 -0.99 22.66 34.61
C PHE A 7 -2.14 22.23 33.68
N SER A 8 -3.35 22.72 33.94
CA SER A 8 -4.53 22.39 33.12
C SER A 8 -4.48 23.09 31.75
N SER A 9 -3.91 24.30 31.64
CA SER A 9 -3.82 25.03 30.38
C SER A 9 -2.74 24.48 29.46
N VAL A 10 -1.61 24.04 30.00
CA VAL A 10 -0.51 23.43 29.23
C VAL A 10 -0.94 22.06 28.69
N PHE A 11 -1.67 21.28 29.49
CA PHE A 11 -2.19 19.97 29.04
C PHE A 11 -3.25 20.10 27.94
N LYS A 12 -4.09 21.13 27.97
CA LYS A 12 -5.05 21.41 26.89
C LYS A 12 -4.36 21.89 25.61
N LEU A 13 -3.25 22.60 25.70
CA LEU A 13 -2.51 23.06 24.53
C LEU A 13 -1.79 21.89 23.81
N ILE A 14 -1.33 20.88 24.55
CA ILE A 14 -0.68 19.69 23.98
C ILE A 14 -1.68 18.81 23.19
N ILE A 15 -2.94 18.76 23.61
CA ILE A 15 -3.99 17.98 22.91
C ILE A 15 -4.41 18.65 21.59
N LEU A 16 -4.28 19.97 21.46
CA LEU A 16 -4.60 20.69 20.22
C LEU A 16 -3.50 20.58 19.14
N LEU A 17 -2.33 20.04 19.49
CA LEU A 17 -1.21 19.81 18.57
C LEU A 17 -1.11 18.37 18.07
N SER A 18 -2.16 17.56 18.21
CA SER A 18 -2.30 16.32 17.44
C SER A 18 -2.56 16.68 15.97
N ILE A 19 -1.54 17.19 15.31
CA ILE A 19 -1.48 17.33 13.86
C ILE A 19 -1.63 15.92 13.33
N ASN A 20 -2.76 15.64 12.69
CA ASN A 20 -2.88 14.46 11.83
C ASN A 20 -1.84 14.61 10.73
N ILE A 21 -0.65 14.04 10.92
CA ILE A 21 0.32 13.86 9.85
C ILE A 21 -0.29 12.82 8.94
N TYR A 22 -1.11 13.26 7.98
CA TYR A 22 -1.42 12.43 6.83
C TYR A 22 -0.09 12.23 6.10
N SER A 23 0.47 11.05 6.22
CA SER A 23 1.59 10.64 5.38
C SER A 23 1.10 10.72 3.93
N GLN A 24 1.55 11.71 3.19
CA GLN A 24 1.29 11.76 1.76
C GLN A 24 2.15 10.68 1.12
N ASN A 25 1.52 9.76 0.40
CA ASN A 25 2.22 8.76 -0.39
C ASN A 25 3.14 9.46 -1.40
N GLU A 26 4.30 8.87 -1.64
CA GLU A 26 5.19 9.30 -2.72
C GLU A 26 4.49 9.11 -4.06
N THR A 27 4.64 10.07 -4.97
CA THR A 27 4.02 10.01 -6.30
C THR A 27 5.08 9.84 -7.39
N ILE A 28 4.72 9.18 -8.48
CA ILE A 28 5.60 8.92 -9.61
C ILE A 28 4.90 9.19 -10.93
N GLY A 29 5.64 9.79 -11.90
CA GLY A 29 5.14 9.99 -13.25
C GLY A 29 3.91 10.89 -13.34
N SER A 30 3.18 10.73 -14.44
CA SER A 30 1.95 11.47 -14.71
C SER A 30 0.97 10.59 -15.50
N VAL A 31 -0.32 10.90 -15.39
CA VAL A 31 -1.36 10.24 -16.20
C VAL A 31 -1.43 10.94 -17.55
N GLU A 32 -1.06 10.25 -18.63
CA GLU A 32 -1.27 10.69 -19.99
C GLU A 32 -2.71 10.41 -20.43
N ARG A 33 -3.41 11.45 -20.90
CA ARG A 33 -4.83 11.36 -21.25
C ARG A 33 -4.96 11.33 -22.77
N LEU A 34 -5.03 10.13 -23.34
CA LEU A 34 -5.10 9.91 -24.78
C LEU A 34 -6.52 10.09 -25.35
N HIS A 35 -7.54 10.07 -24.49
CA HIS A 35 -8.95 10.24 -24.85
C HIS A 35 -9.72 10.91 -23.72
N ASP A 36 -10.71 11.76 -24.05
CA ASP A 36 -11.48 12.53 -23.07
C ASP A 36 -12.29 11.63 -22.11
N ASP A 37 -12.72 10.46 -22.55
CA ASP A 37 -13.48 9.50 -21.75
C ASP A 37 -12.72 9.05 -20.48
N ILE A 38 -11.40 9.17 -20.44
CA ILE A 38 -10.62 8.84 -19.24
C ILE A 38 -11.01 9.72 -18.05
N ASN A 39 -11.47 10.95 -18.30
CA ASN A 39 -11.90 11.89 -17.26
C ASN A 39 -13.14 11.42 -16.52
N TYR A 40 -13.90 10.49 -17.10
CA TYR A 40 -15.04 9.87 -16.45
C TYR A 40 -14.62 8.89 -15.33
N TYR A 41 -13.47 8.26 -15.48
CA TYR A 41 -12.97 7.25 -14.53
C TYR A 41 -11.91 7.78 -13.59
N ILE A 42 -11.07 8.71 -14.06
CA ILE A 42 -9.91 9.23 -13.33
C ILE A 42 -9.95 10.76 -13.34
N SER A 43 -10.04 11.36 -12.15
CA SER A 43 -10.01 12.82 -12.00
C SER A 43 -8.77 13.43 -12.66
N GLU A 44 -8.89 14.63 -13.23
CA GLU A 44 -7.75 15.36 -13.80
C GLU A 44 -6.62 15.63 -12.81
N LYS A 45 -6.96 15.69 -11.51
CA LYS A 45 -6.00 15.92 -10.42
C LYS A 45 -5.40 14.64 -9.85
N SER A 46 -5.82 13.47 -10.36
CA SER A 46 -5.31 12.18 -9.87
C SER A 46 -3.82 12.04 -10.15
N LYS A 47 -3.12 11.50 -9.17
CA LYS A 47 -1.68 11.20 -9.22
C LYS A 47 -1.48 9.69 -9.13
N ILE A 48 -0.33 9.22 -9.63
CA ILE A 48 0.10 7.84 -9.45
C ILE A 48 0.85 7.78 -8.13
N GLU A 49 0.31 7.09 -7.14
CA GLU A 49 0.90 6.96 -5.81
C GLU A 49 1.67 5.65 -5.69
N ILE A 50 2.83 5.71 -5.01
CA ILE A 50 3.59 4.52 -4.66
C ILE A 50 3.09 4.02 -3.32
N LEU A 51 2.36 2.92 -3.32
CA LEU A 51 1.75 2.34 -2.12
C LEU A 51 2.71 1.44 -1.34
N ALA A 52 3.66 0.80 -2.03
CA ALA A 52 4.67 -0.06 -1.41
C ALA A 52 5.89 -0.22 -2.32
N LYS A 53 7.03 -0.59 -1.72
CA LYS A 53 8.33 -0.78 -2.40
C LYS A 53 9.04 -2.02 -1.83
N GLY A 54 10.13 -2.44 -2.50
CA GLY A 54 11.03 -3.47 -1.99
C GLY A 54 10.77 -4.86 -2.55
N PHE A 55 10.09 -4.94 -3.69
CA PHE A 55 9.83 -6.19 -4.41
C PHE A 55 10.92 -6.46 -5.46
N ASN A 56 11.19 -7.75 -5.71
CA ASN A 56 12.10 -8.14 -6.79
C ASN A 56 11.40 -8.09 -8.15
N TRP A 57 10.18 -8.61 -8.23
CA TRP A 57 9.34 -8.58 -9.43
C TRP A 57 7.88 -8.74 -9.02
N SER A 58 7.20 -7.62 -8.86
CA SER A 58 5.77 -7.60 -8.55
C SER A 58 4.92 -7.75 -9.81
N GLU A 59 3.95 -8.67 -9.80
CA GLU A 59 3.00 -8.84 -10.89
C GLU A 59 1.65 -9.41 -10.44
N GLY A 60 0.69 -9.48 -11.38
CA GLY A 60 -0.60 -10.11 -11.17
C GLY A 60 -1.48 -9.43 -10.12
N PRO A 61 -1.64 -8.08 -10.16
CA PRO A 61 -2.48 -7.40 -9.18
C PRO A 61 -3.95 -7.80 -9.36
N VAL A 62 -4.62 -8.15 -8.25
CA VAL A 62 -6.04 -8.47 -8.22
C VAL A 62 -6.70 -7.89 -6.98
N TRP A 63 -7.85 -7.25 -7.15
CA TRP A 63 -8.65 -6.78 -6.03
C TRP A 63 -9.53 -7.90 -5.48
N SER A 64 -9.40 -8.18 -4.19
CA SER A 64 -10.27 -9.08 -3.45
C SER A 64 -11.31 -8.29 -2.65
N ALA A 65 -12.56 -8.27 -3.13
CA ALA A 65 -13.66 -7.62 -2.41
C ALA A 65 -13.91 -8.26 -1.04
N LYS A 66 -13.73 -9.58 -0.93
CA LYS A 66 -13.89 -10.33 0.33
C LYS A 66 -12.88 -9.88 1.40
N LEU A 67 -11.65 -9.61 0.99
CA LEU A 67 -10.57 -9.17 1.89
C LEU A 67 -10.46 -7.65 1.97
N ASN A 68 -11.21 -6.93 1.15
CA ASN A 68 -11.09 -5.49 0.94
C ASN A 68 -9.62 -5.08 0.74
N SER A 69 -8.91 -5.80 -0.13
CA SER A 69 -7.46 -5.64 -0.29
C SER A 69 -7.02 -5.96 -1.71
N LEU A 70 -5.95 -5.32 -2.13
CA LEU A 70 -5.19 -5.66 -3.32
C LEU A 70 -4.26 -6.83 -3.00
N LEU A 71 -4.27 -7.86 -3.83
CA LEU A 71 -3.32 -8.97 -3.80
C LEU A 71 -2.39 -8.86 -5.00
N PHE A 72 -1.12 -9.20 -4.83
CA PHE A 72 -0.15 -9.28 -5.92
C PHE A 72 1.02 -10.20 -5.53
N SER A 73 1.70 -10.74 -6.53
CA SER A 73 2.83 -11.67 -6.34
C SER A 73 4.17 -10.93 -6.41
N ASP A 74 5.13 -11.35 -5.60
CA ASP A 74 6.56 -11.13 -5.83
C ASP A 74 7.15 -12.48 -6.25
N VAL A 75 7.24 -12.68 -7.56
CA VAL A 75 7.46 -13.98 -8.17
C VAL A 75 8.77 -14.65 -7.74
N PRO A 76 9.94 -13.96 -7.77
CA PRO A 76 11.20 -14.60 -7.37
C PRO A 76 11.26 -14.99 -5.89
N ASN A 77 10.48 -14.30 -5.06
CA ASN A 77 10.43 -14.54 -3.62
C ASN A 77 9.35 -15.56 -3.21
N ASN A 78 8.53 -16.05 -4.13
CA ASN A 78 7.40 -16.96 -3.85
C ASN A 78 6.43 -16.43 -2.80
N ILE A 79 6.15 -15.12 -2.84
CA ILE A 79 5.29 -14.44 -1.88
C ILE A 79 4.09 -13.85 -2.60
N ILE A 80 2.91 -13.97 -2.00
CA ILE A 80 1.77 -13.10 -2.30
C ILE A 80 1.63 -12.08 -1.18
N TYR A 81 1.61 -10.82 -1.56
CA TYR A 81 1.33 -9.71 -0.67
C TYR A 81 -0.14 -9.32 -0.71
N LYS A 82 -0.58 -8.74 0.38
CA LYS A 82 -1.88 -8.11 0.54
C LYS A 82 -1.67 -6.67 0.98
N TRP A 83 -2.36 -5.73 0.34
CA TRP A 83 -2.31 -4.32 0.71
C TRP A 83 -3.72 -3.72 0.82
N ASN A 84 -3.93 -2.89 1.83
CA ASN A 84 -5.08 -2.00 1.92
C ASN A 84 -4.70 -0.72 2.69
N GLU A 85 -5.53 0.31 2.59
CA GLU A 85 -5.25 1.62 3.18
C GLU A 85 -5.15 1.59 4.72
N SER A 86 -5.86 0.71 5.39
CA SER A 86 -5.92 0.68 6.85
C SER A 86 -4.78 -0.10 7.50
N ALA A 87 -4.36 -1.22 6.90
CA ALA A 87 -3.34 -2.11 7.44
C ALA A 87 -1.98 -1.97 6.72
N GLY A 88 -1.96 -1.31 5.53
CA GLY A 88 -0.77 -1.22 4.71
C GLY A 88 -0.43 -2.55 4.03
N LEU A 89 0.86 -2.81 3.87
CA LEU A 89 1.40 -3.99 3.22
C LEU A 89 1.61 -5.13 4.21
N GLU A 90 1.10 -6.32 3.89
CA GLU A 90 1.27 -7.55 4.67
C GLU A 90 1.59 -8.72 3.75
N ILE A 91 2.34 -9.72 4.25
CA ILE A 91 2.47 -11.01 3.59
C ILE A 91 1.14 -11.75 3.75
N PHE A 92 0.54 -12.15 2.63
CA PHE A 92 -0.69 -12.94 2.61
C PHE A 92 -0.41 -14.43 2.53
N LEU A 93 0.51 -14.83 1.65
CA LEU A 93 0.98 -16.20 1.52
C LEU A 93 2.48 -16.18 1.20
N ASN A 94 3.21 -17.13 1.73
CA ASN A 94 4.62 -17.37 1.42
C ASN A 94 4.82 -18.82 0.96
N ASP A 95 5.98 -19.10 0.36
CA ASP A 95 6.37 -20.45 -0.13
C ASP A 95 5.34 -21.08 -1.06
N ILE A 96 4.65 -20.26 -1.87
CA ILE A 96 3.54 -20.67 -2.74
C ILE A 96 3.98 -21.15 -4.11
N GLY A 97 5.25 -20.94 -4.44
CA GLY A 97 5.81 -21.26 -5.74
C GLY A 97 6.48 -22.62 -5.80
N TYR A 98 7.14 -22.84 -6.92
CA TYR A 98 7.91 -24.04 -7.18
C TYR A 98 9.13 -24.13 -6.25
N SER A 99 9.14 -25.09 -5.33
CA SER A 99 10.22 -25.32 -4.37
C SER A 99 11.49 -25.96 -4.95
N GLY A 100 11.51 -26.23 -6.25
CA GLY A 100 12.61 -26.96 -6.90
C GLY A 100 12.60 -28.48 -6.70
N ILE A 101 11.68 -29.02 -5.90
CA ILE A 101 11.56 -30.45 -5.58
C ILE A 101 10.30 -31.00 -6.26
N VAL A 102 10.26 -31.02 -7.60
CA VAL A 102 9.29 -31.84 -8.32
C VAL A 102 10.05 -32.92 -9.04
N PRO A 103 9.94 -34.19 -8.61
CA PRO A 103 10.51 -35.31 -9.36
C PRO A 103 9.87 -35.31 -10.75
N ASN A 104 10.69 -35.19 -11.80
CA ASN A 104 10.31 -35.35 -13.21
C ASN A 104 9.67 -34.16 -13.96
N LEU A 105 9.65 -32.96 -13.47
CA LEU A 105 9.41 -31.82 -14.37
C LEU A 105 10.75 -31.37 -14.98
N LYS A 106 10.91 -31.61 -16.29
CA LYS A 106 11.98 -30.98 -17.07
C LYS A 106 11.84 -29.46 -16.89
N LYS A 107 12.94 -28.79 -16.49
CA LYS A 107 13.01 -27.33 -16.54
C LYS A 107 12.56 -26.89 -17.93
N GLY A 108 11.37 -26.32 -18.03
CA GLY A 108 10.96 -25.60 -19.23
C GLY A 108 11.89 -24.39 -19.34
N GLY A 109 12.60 -24.32 -20.44
CA GLY A 109 13.32 -23.13 -20.83
C GLY A 109 12.39 -22.07 -21.34
#